data_94090798bcf112959eeba7d8781e9120
#
_entry.id   94090798bcf112959eeba7d8781e9120
#
_cell.length_a   1.000
_cell.length_b   1.000
_cell.length_c   1.000
_cell.angle_alpha   90.00
_cell.angle_beta   90.00
_cell.angle_gamma   90.00
#
_symmetry.space_group_name_H-M   'P 1'
#
loop_
_entity.id
_entity.type
_entity.pdbx_description
1 polymer ?
#
loop_
_entity_poly.entity_id
_entity_poly.type
_entity_poly.pdbx_seq_one_letter_code
_entity_poly.pdbx_strand_id
1 'polypeptide(L)'
;MNIIQTSIPGVLIIEPRVFKDARGYFFESFSQREFDEKVTPILGHSIHFVQDNESMSSYGVMRGLHYQRMPYTQSKLVRCVKGAVLDVAVDIRKGSPTFGNHVSCLLTGRDEEGMQIAEQWEKEFLIHNSSSLIGLQFFIPRGFAHGFAVLSETAVFQYKCDEFYHPEADGGINIKDESLGIDWRIPMEKAILSEKDLKHACLKDAVLDFDINDKLY
;
A
#
# COMPACT_ATOMS: atom_id res chain seq x y z
N MET A 1 -10.55 -11.97 -9.78
CA MET A 1 -9.30 -11.69 -9.04
C MET A 1 -8.94 -12.80 -8.07
N ASN A 2 -7.67 -12.96 -7.69
CA ASN A 2 -7.19 -13.83 -6.63
C ASN A 2 -6.82 -12.97 -5.41
N ILE A 3 -7.07 -13.47 -4.18
CA ILE A 3 -6.74 -12.76 -2.92
C ILE A 3 -5.67 -13.55 -2.17
N ILE A 4 -4.59 -12.87 -1.84
CA ILE A 4 -3.47 -13.43 -1.09
C ILE A 4 -3.44 -12.75 0.28
N GLN A 5 -3.63 -13.52 1.33
CA GLN A 5 -3.51 -13.04 2.70
C GLN A 5 -2.02 -12.91 3.05
N THR A 6 -1.69 -11.82 3.76
CA THR A 6 -0.32 -11.57 4.21
C THR A 6 -0.08 -12.07 5.64
N SER A 7 1.12 -11.84 6.17
CA SER A 7 1.46 -12.18 7.56
C SER A 7 0.71 -11.35 8.60
N ILE A 8 0.13 -10.21 8.21
CA ILE A 8 -0.66 -9.35 9.09
C ILE A 8 -2.13 -9.43 8.67
N PRO A 9 -3.03 -9.91 9.55
CA PRO A 9 -4.44 -10.07 9.22
C PRO A 9 -5.10 -8.76 8.75
N GLY A 10 -5.87 -8.85 7.67
CA GLY A 10 -6.57 -7.73 7.06
C GLY A 10 -5.77 -7.01 5.96
N VAL A 11 -4.45 -7.12 5.95
CA VAL A 11 -3.60 -6.63 4.84
C VAL A 11 -3.59 -7.68 3.73
N LEU A 12 -4.02 -7.30 2.51
CA LEU A 12 -4.23 -8.25 1.42
C LEU A 12 -3.48 -7.81 0.15
N ILE A 13 -2.95 -8.80 -0.57
CA ILE A 13 -2.46 -8.60 -1.94
C ILE A 13 -3.55 -9.12 -2.88
N ILE A 14 -3.91 -8.33 -3.87
CA ILE A 14 -4.94 -8.63 -4.85
C ILE A 14 -4.30 -8.80 -6.22
N GLU A 15 -4.45 -9.96 -6.80
CA GLU A 15 -4.02 -10.27 -8.16
C GLU A 15 -5.22 -10.17 -9.10
N PRO A 16 -5.33 -9.14 -9.96
CA PRO A 16 -6.43 -9.00 -10.88
C PRO A 16 -6.36 -10.04 -12.01
N ARG A 17 -7.51 -10.49 -12.49
CA ARG A 17 -7.58 -11.33 -13.68
C ARG A 17 -7.32 -10.47 -14.91
N VAL A 18 -6.29 -10.81 -15.68
CA VAL A 18 -5.89 -10.09 -16.90
C VAL A 18 -6.18 -10.92 -18.14
N PHE A 19 -6.81 -10.31 -19.12
CA PHE A 19 -7.08 -10.89 -20.43
C PHE A 19 -6.12 -10.26 -21.45
N LYS A 20 -5.44 -11.07 -22.24
CA LYS A 20 -4.48 -10.64 -23.27
C LYS A 20 -4.91 -11.12 -24.65
N ASP A 21 -4.74 -10.26 -25.67
CA ASP A 21 -4.90 -10.59 -27.08
C ASP A 21 -3.89 -9.79 -27.94
N ALA A 22 -4.00 -9.83 -29.26
CA ALA A 22 -3.09 -9.14 -30.18
C ALA A 22 -3.13 -7.59 -30.07
N ARG A 23 -4.13 -7.02 -29.40
CA ARG A 23 -4.26 -5.58 -29.17
C ARG A 23 -3.61 -5.11 -27.85
N GLY A 24 -3.22 -6.05 -26.97
CA GLY A 24 -2.68 -5.75 -25.65
C GLY A 24 -3.39 -6.51 -24.54
N TYR A 25 -3.76 -5.82 -23.47
CA TYR A 25 -4.46 -6.43 -22.33
C TYR A 25 -5.69 -5.64 -21.91
N PHE A 26 -6.60 -6.35 -21.24
CA PHE A 26 -7.76 -5.78 -20.53
C PHE A 26 -7.89 -6.44 -19.17
N PHE A 27 -8.27 -5.68 -18.16
CA PHE A 27 -8.68 -6.19 -16.87
C PHE A 27 -9.62 -5.19 -16.16
N GLU A 28 -10.47 -5.69 -15.29
CA GLU A 28 -11.21 -4.86 -14.36
C GLU A 28 -10.24 -4.45 -13.24
N SER A 29 -9.87 -3.17 -13.19
CA SER A 29 -8.98 -2.65 -12.15
C SER A 29 -9.69 -2.55 -10.79
N PHE A 30 -11.01 -2.48 -10.78
CA PHE A 30 -11.85 -2.57 -9.58
C PHE A 30 -13.28 -2.95 -9.98
N SER A 31 -13.90 -3.79 -9.17
CA SER A 31 -15.32 -4.13 -9.22
C SER A 31 -15.81 -4.26 -7.78
N GLN A 32 -16.72 -3.38 -7.34
CA GLN A 32 -17.30 -3.44 -5.99
C GLN A 32 -17.92 -4.82 -5.73
N ARG A 33 -18.67 -5.36 -6.70
CA ARG A 33 -19.28 -6.68 -6.57
C ARG A 33 -18.24 -7.78 -6.30
N GLU A 34 -17.17 -7.85 -7.12
CA GLU A 34 -16.14 -8.88 -6.96
C GLU A 34 -15.34 -8.68 -5.67
N PHE A 35 -15.13 -7.41 -5.26
CA PHE A 35 -14.49 -7.07 -3.99
C PHE A 35 -15.34 -7.55 -2.80
N ASP A 36 -16.64 -7.27 -2.82
CA ASP A 36 -17.57 -7.72 -1.78
C ASP A 36 -17.65 -9.26 -1.71
N GLU A 37 -17.71 -9.94 -2.85
CA GLU A 37 -17.76 -11.40 -2.90
C GLU A 37 -16.51 -12.08 -2.33
N LYS A 38 -15.30 -11.48 -2.51
CA LYS A 38 -14.03 -12.13 -2.18
C LYS A 38 -13.31 -11.56 -0.97
N VAL A 39 -13.45 -10.27 -0.71
CA VAL A 39 -12.72 -9.58 0.37
C VAL A 39 -13.57 -9.46 1.63
N THR A 40 -14.86 -9.13 1.52
CA THR A 40 -15.77 -9.03 2.66
C THR A 40 -15.78 -10.29 3.55
N PRO A 41 -15.80 -11.53 3.02
CA PRO A 41 -15.74 -12.72 3.86
C PRO A 41 -14.44 -12.86 4.67
N ILE A 42 -13.34 -12.30 4.17
CA ILE A 42 -12.03 -12.32 4.85
C ILE A 42 -11.98 -11.27 5.96
N LEU A 43 -12.53 -10.08 5.70
CA LEU A 43 -12.50 -8.95 6.63
C LEU A 43 -13.64 -9.00 7.67
N GLY A 44 -14.75 -9.67 7.35
CA GLY A 44 -15.95 -9.71 8.18
C GLY A 44 -16.87 -8.49 8.06
N HIS A 45 -16.57 -7.54 7.18
CA HIS A 45 -17.36 -6.34 6.92
C HIS A 45 -17.16 -5.83 5.48
N SER A 46 -18.13 -5.08 4.95
CA SER A 46 -18.07 -4.47 3.62
C SER A 46 -17.26 -3.18 3.64
N ILE A 47 -16.64 -2.85 2.52
CA ILE A 47 -15.90 -1.61 2.29
C ILE A 47 -16.41 -0.98 0.99
N HIS A 48 -16.74 0.31 1.04
CA HIS A 48 -17.15 1.09 -0.13
C HIS A 48 -16.18 2.23 -0.36
N PHE A 49 -15.50 2.22 -1.50
CA PHE A 49 -14.56 3.28 -1.86
C PHE A 49 -15.31 4.49 -2.41
N VAL A 50 -14.98 5.66 -1.89
CA VAL A 50 -15.67 6.94 -2.17
C VAL A 50 -14.77 7.99 -2.83
N GLN A 51 -13.44 7.76 -2.85
CA GLN A 51 -12.47 8.70 -3.40
C GLN A 51 -11.37 7.93 -4.16
N ASP A 52 -10.98 8.47 -5.32
CA ASP A 52 -9.88 7.98 -6.15
C ASP A 52 -8.81 9.06 -6.27
N ASN A 53 -7.55 8.67 -6.14
CA ASN A 53 -6.41 9.59 -6.22
C ASN A 53 -5.35 9.04 -7.15
N GLU A 54 -4.63 9.94 -7.82
CA GLU A 54 -3.45 9.60 -8.62
C GLU A 54 -2.29 10.54 -8.30
N SER A 55 -1.09 10.00 -8.27
CA SER A 55 0.14 10.78 -8.14
C SER A 55 1.20 10.26 -9.08
N MET A 56 2.07 11.17 -9.54
CA MET A 56 3.30 10.84 -10.27
C MET A 56 4.51 11.26 -9.42
N SER A 57 5.54 10.44 -9.39
CA SER A 57 6.74 10.68 -8.61
C SER A 57 7.96 10.08 -9.31
N SER A 58 9.14 10.72 -9.14
CA SER A 58 10.42 10.24 -9.67
C SER A 58 11.12 9.29 -8.69
N TYR A 59 12.16 8.60 -9.18
CA TYR A 59 13.02 7.73 -8.38
C TYR A 59 13.48 8.39 -7.07
N GLY A 60 13.42 7.64 -5.99
CA GLY A 60 13.84 8.10 -4.67
C GLY A 60 12.76 8.87 -3.90
N VAL A 61 11.66 9.29 -4.55
CA VAL A 61 10.55 9.90 -3.80
C VAL A 61 9.93 8.87 -2.89
N MET A 62 9.78 9.24 -1.63
CA MET A 62 9.08 8.47 -0.62
C MET A 62 7.92 9.31 -0.08
N ARG A 63 6.74 8.69 0.07
CA ARG A 63 5.54 9.33 0.61
C ARG A 63 5.01 8.48 1.76
N GLY A 64 4.83 9.06 2.91
CA GLY A 64 4.33 8.35 4.08
C GLY A 64 5.15 8.61 5.35
N LEU A 65 4.96 7.80 6.35
CA LEU A 65 3.86 6.82 6.52
C LEU A 65 2.61 7.58 6.97
N HIS A 66 1.54 7.59 6.18
CA HIS A 66 0.36 8.41 6.44
C HIS A 66 -0.82 7.59 6.93
N TYR A 67 -1.65 8.19 7.79
CA TYR A 67 -2.95 7.68 8.22
C TYR A 67 -3.89 8.85 8.51
N GLN A 68 -5.18 8.60 8.58
CA GLN A 68 -6.14 9.54 9.17
C GLN A 68 -6.58 9.03 10.54
N ARG A 69 -6.62 9.95 11.51
CA ARG A 69 -7.04 9.67 12.89
C ARG A 69 -8.54 9.47 12.98
N MET A 70 -9.00 8.89 14.09
CA MET A 70 -10.42 8.78 14.39
C MET A 70 -11.10 10.17 14.38
N PRO A 71 -12.36 10.28 13.92
CA PRO A 71 -13.21 9.22 13.37
C PRO A 71 -13.04 8.99 11.85
N TYR A 72 -12.12 9.67 11.18
CA TYR A 72 -11.96 9.72 9.72
C TYR A 72 -10.93 8.71 9.18
N THR A 73 -10.81 7.57 9.84
CA THR A 73 -9.89 6.51 9.40
C THR A 73 -10.19 6.03 7.98
N GLN A 74 -9.14 5.67 7.23
CA GLN A 74 -9.27 5.24 5.83
C GLN A 74 -8.67 3.85 5.60
N SER A 75 -9.42 3.00 4.89
CA SER A 75 -8.82 1.89 4.13
C SER A 75 -8.38 2.37 2.77
N LYS A 76 -7.37 1.74 2.21
CA LYS A 76 -6.85 2.06 0.88
C LYS A 76 -6.71 0.81 0.02
N LEU A 77 -7.08 0.93 -1.25
CA LEU A 77 -6.75 -0.05 -2.28
C LEU A 77 -5.84 0.63 -3.29
N VAL A 78 -4.58 0.21 -3.33
CA VAL A 78 -3.53 0.90 -4.07
C VAL A 78 -2.96 0.05 -5.20
N ARG A 79 -2.43 0.69 -6.24
CA ARG A 79 -1.73 0.04 -7.35
C ARG A 79 -0.72 0.98 -8.00
N CYS A 80 0.34 0.41 -8.57
CA CYS A 80 1.22 1.12 -9.50
C CYS A 80 0.68 0.95 -10.93
N VAL A 81 0.46 2.07 -11.65
CA VAL A 81 -0.05 2.07 -13.03
C VAL A 81 1.10 2.05 -14.02
N LYS A 82 2.18 2.75 -13.69
CA LYS A 82 3.42 2.84 -14.46
C LYS A 82 4.61 2.79 -13.52
N GLY A 83 5.71 2.14 -13.92
CA GLY A 83 6.92 2.02 -13.13
C GLY A 83 6.78 1.04 -11.98
N ALA A 84 7.47 1.28 -10.88
CA ALA A 84 7.51 0.39 -9.71
C ALA A 84 7.66 1.17 -8.41
N VAL A 85 6.97 0.69 -7.36
CA VAL A 85 7.11 1.19 -5.99
C VAL A 85 7.22 0.02 -5.01
N LEU A 86 7.98 0.22 -3.94
CA LEU A 86 7.83 -0.59 -2.74
C LEU A 86 6.77 0.05 -1.87
N ASP A 87 5.65 -0.63 -1.69
CA ASP A 87 4.53 -0.18 -0.88
C ASP A 87 4.55 -0.86 0.49
N VAL A 88 4.24 -0.12 1.56
CA VAL A 88 4.38 -0.58 2.94
C VAL A 88 3.16 -0.20 3.76
N ALA A 89 2.62 -1.19 4.48
CA ALA A 89 1.57 -1.02 5.48
C ALA A 89 2.10 -1.40 6.86
N VAL A 90 2.00 -0.49 7.84
CA VAL A 90 2.44 -0.69 9.23
C VAL A 90 1.22 -0.77 10.14
N ASP A 91 1.11 -1.79 10.98
CA ASP A 91 0.05 -1.89 11.99
C ASP A 91 0.29 -0.87 13.11
N ILE A 92 -0.63 0.07 13.29
CA ILE A 92 -0.56 1.11 14.32
C ILE A 92 -1.67 1.02 15.37
N ARG A 93 -2.38 -0.11 15.43
CA ARG A 93 -3.44 -0.36 16.41
C ARG A 93 -2.83 -0.82 17.73
N LYS A 94 -2.99 -0.02 18.78
CA LYS A 94 -2.55 -0.38 20.14
C LYS A 94 -3.19 -1.69 20.58
N GLY A 95 -2.44 -2.53 21.26
CA GLY A 95 -2.91 -3.85 21.70
C GLY A 95 -2.93 -4.92 20.61
N SER A 96 -2.63 -4.58 19.37
CA SER A 96 -2.47 -5.57 18.29
C SER A 96 -1.23 -6.45 18.54
N PRO A 97 -1.30 -7.77 18.32
CA PRO A 97 -0.12 -8.64 18.38
C PRO A 97 0.92 -8.32 17.29
N THR A 98 0.52 -7.55 16.27
CA THR A 98 1.39 -7.10 15.17
C THR A 98 1.67 -5.61 15.21
N PHE A 99 1.39 -4.91 16.32
CA PHE A 99 1.69 -3.50 16.48
C PHE A 99 3.16 -3.18 16.16
N GLY A 100 3.39 -2.20 15.28
CA GLY A 100 4.72 -1.82 14.79
C GLY A 100 5.30 -2.74 13.71
N ASN A 101 4.72 -3.92 13.47
CA ASN A 101 5.11 -4.77 12.34
C ASN A 101 4.56 -4.22 11.02
N HIS A 102 5.22 -4.59 9.93
CA HIS A 102 4.84 -4.13 8.60
C HIS A 102 4.75 -5.26 7.58
N VAL A 103 4.02 -5.01 6.51
CA VAL A 103 4.05 -5.79 5.27
C VAL A 103 4.55 -4.87 4.16
N SER A 104 5.53 -5.34 3.40
CA SER A 104 6.02 -4.67 2.19
C SER A 104 5.59 -5.44 0.95
N CYS A 105 5.15 -4.73 -0.08
CA CYS A 105 4.73 -5.30 -1.35
C CYS A 105 5.34 -4.53 -2.52
N LEU A 106 6.00 -5.24 -3.45
CA LEU A 106 6.39 -4.63 -4.72
C LEU A 106 5.14 -4.48 -5.59
N LEU A 107 4.83 -3.24 -5.96
CA LEU A 107 3.76 -2.92 -6.91
C LEU A 107 4.38 -2.38 -8.20
N THR A 108 4.04 -2.99 -9.33
CA THR A 108 4.57 -2.58 -10.64
C THR A 108 3.46 -2.28 -11.61
N GLY A 109 3.72 -1.33 -12.51
CA GLY A 109 2.94 -1.14 -13.72
C GLY A 109 3.15 -2.30 -14.71
N ARG A 110 2.42 -2.23 -15.83
CA ARG A 110 2.52 -3.18 -16.96
C ARG A 110 3.33 -2.59 -18.12
N ASP A 111 4.04 -1.50 -17.87
CA ASP A 111 5.02 -0.91 -18.74
C ASP A 111 6.35 -1.67 -18.68
N GLU A 112 7.24 -1.41 -19.65
CA GLU A 112 8.49 -2.14 -19.82
C GLU A 112 9.37 -2.07 -18.56
N GLU A 113 9.54 -0.88 -17.97
CA GLU A 113 10.36 -0.67 -16.80
C GLU A 113 9.80 -1.42 -15.58
N GLY A 114 8.48 -1.30 -15.34
CA GLY A 114 7.80 -2.02 -14.25
C GLY A 114 7.94 -3.54 -14.37
N MET A 115 7.81 -4.09 -15.58
CA MET A 115 8.00 -5.52 -15.83
C MET A 115 9.44 -5.97 -15.60
N GLN A 116 10.43 -5.20 -16.04
CA GLN A 116 11.85 -5.51 -15.81
C GLN A 116 12.20 -5.54 -14.31
N ILE A 117 11.70 -4.56 -13.55
CA ILE A 117 11.91 -4.53 -12.09
C ILE A 117 11.24 -5.74 -11.41
N ALA A 118 10.01 -6.10 -11.82
CA ALA A 118 9.32 -7.29 -11.30
C ALA A 118 10.14 -8.57 -11.54
N GLU A 119 10.65 -8.77 -12.76
CA GLU A 119 11.48 -9.94 -13.11
C GLU A 119 12.79 -9.99 -12.32
N GLN A 120 13.43 -8.85 -12.08
CA GLN A 120 14.64 -8.78 -11.25
C GLN A 120 14.32 -9.15 -9.80
N TRP A 121 13.22 -8.65 -9.27
CA TRP A 121 12.76 -8.95 -7.91
C TRP A 121 12.44 -10.44 -7.74
N GLU A 122 11.73 -11.04 -8.69
CA GLU A 122 11.43 -12.48 -8.69
C GLU A 122 12.70 -13.33 -8.65
N LYS A 123 13.73 -12.95 -9.40
CA LYS A 123 15.03 -13.64 -9.42
C LYS A 123 15.80 -13.47 -8.11
N GLU A 124 15.81 -12.27 -7.53
CA GLU A 124 16.54 -11.97 -6.28
C GLU A 124 15.95 -12.74 -5.10
N PHE A 125 14.62 -12.80 -5.00
CA PHE A 125 13.91 -13.41 -3.87
C PHE A 125 13.50 -14.86 -4.11
N LEU A 126 13.94 -15.49 -5.22
CA LEU A 126 13.58 -16.86 -5.57
C LEU A 126 12.07 -17.14 -5.49
N ILE A 127 11.26 -16.17 -5.90
CA ILE A 127 9.81 -16.29 -5.92
C ILE A 127 9.41 -17.19 -7.08
N HIS A 128 9.19 -18.47 -6.80
CA HIS A 128 8.82 -19.48 -7.80
C HIS A 128 7.30 -19.73 -7.85
N ASN A 129 6.50 -18.85 -7.29
CA ASN A 129 5.05 -18.99 -7.32
C ASN A 129 4.48 -18.64 -8.70
N SER A 130 3.41 -19.32 -9.09
CA SER A 130 2.70 -19.15 -10.37
C SER A 130 2.06 -17.78 -10.57
N SER A 131 2.08 -16.91 -9.57
CA SER A 131 1.52 -15.57 -9.61
C SER A 131 2.59 -14.58 -10.05
N SER A 132 2.31 -13.84 -11.12
CA SER A 132 3.17 -12.74 -11.57
C SER A 132 3.12 -11.58 -10.58
N LEU A 133 4.26 -10.98 -10.24
CA LEU A 133 4.32 -9.74 -9.44
C LEU A 133 3.78 -8.52 -10.22
N ILE A 134 3.49 -8.67 -11.52
CA ILE A 134 3.10 -7.55 -12.40
C ILE A 134 1.64 -7.15 -12.20
N GLY A 135 1.44 -5.88 -11.83
CA GLY A 135 0.10 -5.28 -11.73
C GLY A 135 -0.72 -5.79 -10.56
N LEU A 136 -0.06 -6.17 -9.48
CA LEU A 136 -0.70 -6.46 -8.20
C LEU A 136 -1.32 -5.18 -7.62
N GLN A 137 -2.30 -5.38 -6.74
CA GLN A 137 -2.88 -4.33 -5.92
C GLN A 137 -2.68 -4.68 -4.45
N PHE A 138 -2.61 -3.67 -3.60
CA PHE A 138 -2.41 -3.85 -2.18
C PHE A 138 -3.54 -3.19 -1.41
N PHE A 139 -4.19 -3.95 -0.53
CA PHE A 139 -5.25 -3.46 0.34
C PHE A 139 -4.71 -3.24 1.73
N ILE A 140 -4.85 -2.02 2.22
CA ILE A 140 -4.44 -1.55 3.54
C ILE A 140 -5.69 -1.21 4.34
N PRO A 141 -6.01 -1.93 5.43
CA PRO A 141 -7.20 -1.65 6.25
C PRO A 141 -7.06 -0.38 7.09
N ARG A 142 -8.16 0.08 7.69
CA ARG A 142 -8.15 1.14 8.70
C ARG A 142 -7.30 0.72 9.90
N GLY A 143 -6.66 1.68 10.57
CA GLY A 143 -5.75 1.41 11.68
C GLY A 143 -4.32 1.01 11.25
N PHE A 144 -3.97 1.31 9.99
CA PHE A 144 -2.62 1.13 9.45
C PHE A 144 -2.04 2.46 8.96
N ALA A 145 -0.74 2.65 9.14
CA ALA A 145 0.01 3.69 8.46
C ALA A 145 0.52 3.15 7.13
N HIS A 146 0.47 3.98 6.08
CA HIS A 146 0.76 3.59 4.72
C HIS A 146 1.77 4.54 4.07
N GLY A 147 2.70 3.97 3.31
CA GLY A 147 3.65 4.74 2.53
C GLY A 147 4.31 3.91 1.44
N PHE A 148 5.00 4.58 0.53
CA PHE A 148 5.73 3.91 -0.54
C PHE A 148 7.03 4.63 -0.90
N ALA A 149 7.93 3.89 -1.55
CA ALA A 149 9.17 4.37 -2.14
C ALA A 149 9.19 4.06 -3.64
N VAL A 150 9.57 5.02 -4.47
CA VAL A 150 9.64 4.88 -5.94
C VAL A 150 10.95 4.23 -6.35
N LEU A 151 10.87 3.07 -7.01
CA LEU A 151 12.03 2.25 -7.43
C LEU A 151 12.39 2.41 -8.92
N SER A 152 11.46 2.90 -9.74
CA SER A 152 11.65 3.19 -11.16
C SER A 152 12.04 4.65 -11.41
N GLU A 153 12.44 5.02 -12.63
CA GLU A 153 12.71 6.41 -13.00
C GLU A 153 11.49 7.29 -12.71
N THR A 154 10.30 6.80 -13.05
CA THR A 154 9.02 7.47 -12.76
C THR A 154 7.97 6.43 -12.39
N ALA A 155 7.18 6.69 -11.36
CA ALA A 155 6.01 5.88 -11.02
C ALA A 155 4.73 6.71 -11.06
N VAL A 156 3.67 6.12 -11.65
CA VAL A 156 2.29 6.61 -11.53
C VAL A 156 1.55 5.68 -10.59
N PHE A 157 1.05 6.24 -9.50
CA PHE A 157 0.45 5.51 -8.39
C PHE A 157 -0.98 5.95 -8.17
N GLN A 158 -1.91 5.01 -8.18
CA GLN A 158 -3.33 5.22 -7.94
C GLN A 158 -3.79 4.51 -6.67
N TYR A 159 -4.73 5.14 -5.95
CA TYR A 159 -5.35 4.53 -4.78
C TYR A 159 -6.77 5.00 -4.54
N LYS A 160 -7.61 4.06 -4.12
CA LYS A 160 -8.97 4.30 -3.65
C LYS A 160 -8.98 4.40 -2.13
N CYS A 161 -9.85 5.28 -1.59
CA CYS A 161 -10.10 5.42 -0.17
C CYS A 161 -11.59 5.22 0.15
N ASP A 162 -11.88 4.59 1.28
CA ASP A 162 -13.23 4.37 1.78
C ASP A 162 -13.75 5.49 2.69
N GLU A 163 -12.98 6.55 2.86
CA GLU A 163 -13.35 7.79 3.54
C GLU A 163 -12.72 8.98 2.81
N PHE A 164 -13.34 10.16 2.88
CA PHE A 164 -12.79 11.38 2.30
C PHE A 164 -11.54 11.86 3.04
N TYR A 165 -10.76 12.71 2.38
CA TYR A 165 -9.62 13.34 3.02
C TYR A 165 -10.04 14.43 3.99
N HIS A 166 -9.58 14.32 5.24
CA HIS A 166 -9.80 15.24 6.34
C HIS A 166 -8.46 15.80 6.83
N PRO A 167 -8.08 17.02 6.43
CA PRO A 167 -6.80 17.62 6.82
C PRO A 167 -6.58 17.69 8.34
N GLU A 168 -7.64 17.89 9.11
CA GLU A 168 -7.62 17.96 10.58
C GLU A 168 -7.32 16.61 11.25
N ALA A 169 -7.59 15.52 10.53
CA ALA A 169 -7.34 14.15 11.00
C ALA A 169 -6.03 13.56 10.45
N ASP A 170 -5.34 14.32 9.60
CA ASP A 170 -4.13 13.84 8.94
C ASP A 170 -3.01 13.57 9.97
N GLY A 171 -2.42 12.39 9.91
CA GLY A 171 -1.35 11.92 10.77
C GLY A 171 -0.26 11.20 9.99
N GLY A 172 0.88 11.03 10.62
CA GLY A 172 1.99 10.33 10.01
C GLY A 172 3.03 9.87 11.02
N ILE A 173 3.81 8.87 10.57
CA ILE A 173 4.99 8.38 11.26
C ILE A 173 6.19 8.68 10.38
N ASN A 174 7.31 9.01 11.00
CA ASN A 174 8.56 9.26 10.29
C ASN A 174 8.95 8.02 9.48
N ILE A 175 9.00 8.17 8.17
CA ILE A 175 9.33 7.07 7.24
C ILE A 175 10.76 6.54 7.45
N LYS A 176 11.62 7.30 8.10
CA LYS A 176 12.99 6.93 8.47
C LYS A 176 13.10 6.35 9.89
N ASP A 177 11.99 6.01 10.53
CA ASP A 177 12.02 5.41 11.86
C ASP A 177 12.65 4.01 11.78
N GLU A 178 13.89 3.91 12.24
CA GLU A 178 14.67 2.65 12.22
C GLU A 178 14.04 1.55 13.07
N SER A 179 13.21 1.91 14.07
CA SER A 179 12.53 0.93 14.92
C SER A 179 11.51 0.06 14.15
N LEU A 180 11.06 0.53 12.99
CA LEU A 180 10.15 -0.20 12.10
C LEU A 180 10.87 -1.29 11.27
N GLY A 181 12.20 -1.21 11.13
CA GLY A 181 13.00 -2.20 10.39
C GLY A 181 12.65 -2.33 8.90
N ILE A 182 12.10 -1.28 8.27
CA ILE A 182 11.67 -1.31 6.88
C ILE A 182 12.89 -1.17 5.96
N ASP A 183 13.12 -2.17 5.10
CA ASP A 183 14.07 -2.05 3.99
C ASP A 183 13.39 -1.40 2.78
N TRP A 184 13.58 -0.10 2.62
CA TRP A 184 12.97 0.69 1.55
C TRP A 184 13.58 0.47 0.17
N ARG A 185 14.68 -0.28 0.06
CA ARG A 185 15.38 -0.55 -1.19
C ARG A 185 15.94 0.69 -1.89
N ILE A 186 15.96 1.81 -1.20
CA ILE A 186 16.54 3.07 -1.66
C ILE A 186 17.60 3.50 -0.64
N PRO A 187 18.81 3.85 -1.09
CA PRO A 187 19.79 4.49 -0.21
C PRO A 187 19.20 5.77 0.38
N MET A 188 19.26 5.92 1.70
CA MET A 188 18.60 7.03 2.41
C MET A 188 19.10 8.43 1.99
N GLU A 189 20.32 8.51 1.47
CA GLU A 189 20.88 9.75 0.89
C GLU A 189 20.21 10.14 -0.45
N LYS A 190 19.53 9.21 -1.12
CA LYS A 190 18.75 9.44 -2.34
C LYS A 190 17.26 9.66 -2.07
N ALA A 191 16.83 9.50 -0.83
CA ALA A 191 15.43 9.65 -0.45
C ALA A 191 14.96 11.12 -0.58
N ILE A 192 13.88 11.33 -1.32
CA ILE A 192 13.22 12.62 -1.51
C ILE A 192 11.91 12.63 -0.73
N LEU A 193 11.82 13.46 0.28
CA LEU A 193 10.69 13.57 1.20
C LEU A 193 10.09 14.97 1.16
N SER A 194 8.80 15.07 1.39
CA SER A 194 8.15 16.37 1.59
C SER A 194 8.56 16.99 2.94
N GLU A 195 8.46 18.32 3.05
CA GLU A 195 8.70 19.01 4.33
C GLU A 195 7.76 18.52 5.45
N LYS A 196 6.56 18.08 5.07
CA LYS A 196 5.57 17.52 5.99
C LYS A 196 6.06 16.16 6.53
N ASP A 197 6.49 15.26 5.64
CA ASP A 197 6.92 13.92 6.03
C ASP A 197 8.18 13.94 6.89
N LEU A 198 9.06 14.93 6.68
CA LEU A 198 10.25 15.14 7.52
C LEU A 198 9.93 15.54 8.96
N LYS A 199 8.73 16.07 9.22
CA LYS A 199 8.30 16.55 10.55
C LYS A 199 7.54 15.50 11.37
N HIS A 200 7.22 14.36 10.79
CA HIS A 200 6.52 13.30 11.50
C HIS A 200 7.40 12.73 12.63
N ALA A 201 6.75 12.42 13.75
CA ALA A 201 7.39 11.75 14.88
C ALA A 201 7.67 10.28 14.58
N CYS A 202 8.61 9.66 15.27
CA CYS A 202 8.78 8.21 15.27
C CYS A 202 7.55 7.53 15.90
N LEU A 203 7.34 6.23 15.60
CA LEU A 203 6.20 5.45 16.06
C LEU A 203 5.92 5.60 17.56
N LYS A 204 6.97 5.58 18.38
CA LYS A 204 6.87 5.69 19.85
C LYS A 204 6.30 7.02 20.35
N ASP A 205 6.45 8.10 19.57
CA ASP A 205 6.07 9.47 19.93
C ASP A 205 4.87 9.96 19.06
N ALA A 206 4.42 9.15 18.10
CA ALA A 206 3.31 9.48 17.21
C ALA A 206 1.97 9.49 17.95
N VAL A 207 1.07 10.38 17.53
CA VAL A 207 -0.28 10.46 18.09
C VAL A 207 -1.14 9.37 17.46
N LEU A 208 -1.23 8.22 18.13
CA LEU A 208 -2.01 7.08 17.73
C LEU A 208 -3.26 6.97 18.61
N ASP A 209 -4.42 7.09 17.99
CA ASP A 209 -5.74 6.99 18.61
C ASP A 209 -6.51 5.73 18.12
N PHE A 210 -5.77 4.66 17.84
CA PHE A 210 -6.30 3.37 17.40
C PHE A 210 -6.03 2.30 18.46
N ASP A 211 -7.07 1.51 18.77
CA ASP A 211 -6.95 0.29 19.56
C ASP A 211 -7.47 -0.91 18.75
N ILE A 212 -6.95 -2.10 18.99
CA ILE A 212 -7.37 -3.31 18.28
C ILE A 212 -8.86 -3.64 18.48
N ASN A 213 -9.45 -3.14 19.58
CA ASN A 213 -10.85 -3.33 19.92
C ASN A 213 -11.78 -2.23 19.37
N ASP A 214 -11.23 -1.20 18.72
CA ASP A 214 -12.02 -0.12 18.15
C ASP A 214 -12.86 -0.62 16.97
N LYS A 215 -14.09 -0.10 16.86
CA LYS A 215 -14.92 -0.26 15.67
C LYS A 215 -14.48 0.75 14.64
N LEU A 216 -13.54 0.38 13.80
CA LEU A 216 -12.97 1.25 12.77
C LEU A 216 -13.86 1.37 11.50
N TYR A 217 -14.90 0.53 11.38
CA TYR A 217 -15.86 0.44 10.28
C TYR A 217 -17.29 0.58 10.75
#